data_3bd0f9907ca0b8ce1ddce3c23e454699
#
_entry.id   3bd0f9907ca0b8ce1ddce3c23e454699
#
_cell.length_a   1.000
_cell.length_b   1.000
_cell.length_c   1.000
_cell.angle_alpha   90.00
_cell.angle_beta   90.00
_cell.angle_gamma   90.00
#
_symmetry.space_group_name_H-M   'P 1'
#
loop_
_entity.id
_entity.type
_entity.pdbx_description
1 polymer ?
#
loop_
_entity_poly.entity_id
_entity_poly.type
_entity_poly.pdbx_seq_one_letter_code
_entity_poly.pdbx_strand_id
1 'polypeptide(L)'
;MTQAIRLARIEVAKQAMNFSAAHFTIFSATEREDLHGHNFQVACAVTAPVDDSGLMFDYAVIKKQIRALCDEIDEKMLLPALSPHLNILEEDDYTIAVFNGERIPFLPRDVLILPIANTTVEEFSHYFLNKILSIKAVTDHDIQAITVK
;
A
#
# COMPACT_ATOMS: atom_id res chain seq x y z
N MET A 1 36.98 -11.74 20.27
CA MET A 1 35.87 -10.95 20.87
C MET A 1 34.80 -10.69 19.79
N THR A 2 33.61 -11.17 20.05
CA THR A 2 32.47 -10.86 19.21
C THR A 2 31.95 -9.46 19.55
N GLN A 3 31.98 -8.55 18.59
CA GLN A 3 31.31 -7.25 18.75
C GLN A 3 29.81 -7.45 18.83
N ALA A 4 29.18 -6.80 19.77
CA ALA A 4 27.73 -6.79 19.85
C ALA A 4 27.14 -6.06 18.63
N ILE A 5 26.16 -6.67 17.96
CA ILE A 5 25.44 -6.04 16.86
C ILE A 5 24.54 -4.95 17.44
N ARG A 6 24.73 -3.72 16.96
CA ARG A 6 23.85 -2.61 17.32
C ARG A 6 22.70 -2.55 16.31
N LEU A 7 21.48 -2.63 16.82
CA LEU A 7 20.28 -2.45 16.01
C LEU A 7 19.68 -1.08 16.30
N ALA A 8 19.16 -0.46 15.28
CA ALA A 8 18.35 0.76 15.40
C ALA A 8 17.03 0.57 14.67
N ARG A 9 16.00 1.21 15.18
CA ARG A 9 14.68 1.28 14.55
C ARG A 9 14.45 2.72 14.13
N ILE A 10 14.25 2.93 12.83
CA ILE A 10 13.94 4.25 12.27
C ILE A 10 12.53 4.21 11.72
N GLU A 11 11.70 5.16 12.14
CA GLU A 11 10.37 5.35 11.60
C GLU A 11 10.37 6.53 10.64
N VAL A 12 9.85 6.29 9.44
CA VAL A 12 9.70 7.31 8.41
C VAL A 12 8.21 7.61 8.26
N ALA A 13 7.83 8.82 8.63
CA ALA A 13 6.45 9.32 8.49
C ALA A 13 6.54 10.77 8.03
N LYS A 14 6.29 10.99 6.75
CA LYS A 14 6.31 12.33 6.16
C LYS A 14 4.91 12.72 5.73
N GLN A 15 4.59 14.01 5.86
CA GLN A 15 3.29 14.53 5.43
C GLN A 15 3.01 14.25 3.95
N ALA A 16 4.05 14.21 3.12
CA ALA A 16 3.94 13.87 1.69
C ALA A 16 3.70 12.38 1.43
N MET A 17 3.80 11.51 2.44
CA MET A 17 3.54 10.08 2.32
C MET A 17 2.07 9.80 2.61
N ASN A 18 1.23 10.28 1.72
CA ASN A 18 -0.22 10.12 1.82
C ASN A 18 -0.83 9.96 0.43
N PHE A 19 -2.06 9.48 0.41
CA PHE A 19 -2.86 9.45 -0.81
C PHE A 19 -4.35 9.63 -0.48
N SER A 20 -5.07 10.28 -1.39
CA SER A 20 -6.52 10.36 -1.37
C SER A 20 -7.08 9.33 -2.32
N ALA A 21 -8.06 8.57 -1.89
CA ALA A 21 -8.67 7.57 -2.75
C ALA A 21 -10.18 7.53 -2.57
N ALA A 22 -10.87 7.16 -3.64
CA ALA A 22 -12.25 6.75 -3.56
C ALA A 22 -12.28 5.25 -3.35
N HIS A 23 -13.11 4.78 -2.44
CA HIS A 23 -13.23 3.37 -2.14
C HIS A 23 -14.52 3.04 -1.38
N PHE A 24 -14.79 1.77 -1.24
CA PHE A 24 -15.77 1.23 -0.30
C PHE A 24 -15.24 -0.08 0.27
N THR A 25 -15.34 -0.24 1.57
CA THR A 25 -15.00 -1.50 2.22
C THR A 25 -16.13 -2.50 2.03
N ILE A 26 -15.80 -3.74 1.69
CA ILE A 26 -16.77 -4.82 1.49
C ILE A 26 -16.76 -5.70 2.74
N PHE A 27 -17.93 -5.90 3.34
CA PHE A 27 -18.07 -6.69 4.56
C PHE A 27 -18.55 -8.11 4.29
N SER A 28 -19.37 -8.29 3.25
CA SER A 28 -19.93 -9.60 2.89
C SER A 28 -20.39 -9.58 1.43
N ALA A 29 -21.02 -10.64 0.97
CA ALA A 29 -21.58 -10.70 -0.37
C ALA A 29 -22.71 -9.68 -0.61
N THR A 30 -23.30 -9.15 0.46
CA THR A 30 -24.47 -8.26 0.39
C THR A 30 -24.27 -6.92 1.09
N GLU A 31 -23.19 -6.75 1.84
CA GLU A 31 -22.95 -5.54 2.63
C GLU A 31 -21.61 -4.88 2.30
N ARG A 32 -21.66 -3.60 2.02
CA ARG A 32 -20.49 -2.76 1.81
C ARG A 32 -20.75 -1.35 2.29
N GLU A 33 -19.67 -0.59 2.47
CA GLU A 33 -19.79 0.84 2.69
C GLU A 33 -20.33 1.55 1.44
N ASP A 34 -20.90 2.72 1.62
CA ASP A 34 -21.16 3.63 0.52
C ASP A 34 -19.83 4.13 -0.05
N LEU A 35 -19.81 4.36 -1.35
CA LEU A 35 -18.64 4.92 -2.02
C LEU A 35 -18.33 6.30 -1.45
N HIS A 36 -17.08 6.48 -1.01
CA HIS A 36 -16.63 7.75 -0.43
C HIS A 36 -15.15 7.98 -0.67
N GLY A 37 -14.72 9.21 -0.46
CA GLY A 37 -13.31 9.57 -0.49
C GLY A 37 -12.69 9.47 0.90
N HIS A 38 -11.41 9.09 0.94
CA HIS A 38 -10.68 8.93 2.19
C HIS A 38 -9.21 9.32 1.98
N ASN A 39 -8.63 10.03 2.96
CA ASN A 39 -7.20 10.34 2.97
C ASN A 39 -6.47 9.32 3.82
N PHE A 40 -5.46 8.69 3.24
CA PHE A 40 -4.63 7.70 3.91
C PHE A 40 -3.23 8.24 4.14
N GLN A 41 -2.72 8.06 5.35
CA GLN A 41 -1.36 8.43 5.73
C GLN A 41 -0.51 7.17 5.83
N VAL A 42 0.70 7.20 5.27
CA VAL A 42 1.60 6.05 5.29
C VAL A 42 2.80 6.33 6.16
N ALA A 43 3.17 5.38 7.02
CA ALA A 43 4.38 5.40 7.82
C ALA A 43 5.08 4.05 7.70
N CYS A 44 6.42 4.07 7.74
CA CYS A 44 7.22 2.86 7.65
C CYS A 44 8.31 2.89 8.73
N ALA A 45 8.46 1.81 9.47
CA ALA A 45 9.53 1.63 10.45
C ALA A 45 10.45 0.52 10.00
N VAL A 46 11.76 0.75 10.10
CA VAL A 46 12.79 -0.21 9.71
C VAL A 46 13.73 -0.44 10.87
N THR A 47 13.99 -1.71 11.18
CA THR A 47 15.01 -2.13 12.17
C THR A 47 16.14 -2.82 11.43
N ALA A 48 17.35 -2.30 11.57
CA ALA A 48 18.52 -2.83 10.89
C ALA A 48 19.80 -2.55 11.70
N PRO A 49 20.91 -3.28 11.44
CA PRO A 49 22.19 -3.00 12.07
C PRO A 49 22.70 -1.61 11.73
N VAL A 50 23.37 -1.01 12.71
CA VAL A 50 24.09 0.28 12.56
C VAL A 50 25.57 -0.04 12.49
N ASP A 51 26.26 0.49 11.49
CA ASP A 51 27.69 0.28 11.32
C ASP A 51 28.54 1.10 12.31
N ASP A 52 29.87 0.95 12.24
CA ASP A 52 30.81 1.65 13.13
C ASP A 52 30.78 3.17 12.94
N SER A 53 30.28 3.64 11.81
CA SER A 53 30.11 5.08 11.55
C SER A 53 28.79 5.62 12.11
N GLY A 54 27.98 4.78 12.74
CA GLY A 54 26.67 5.16 13.24
C GLY A 54 25.61 5.24 12.17
N LEU A 55 25.82 4.59 11.02
CA LEU A 55 24.93 4.63 9.89
C LEU A 55 24.24 3.27 9.68
N MET A 56 22.96 3.35 9.34
CA MET A 56 22.18 2.26 8.79
C MET A 56 22.30 2.34 7.25
N PHE A 57 21.66 1.44 6.52
CA PHE A 57 21.57 1.60 5.06
C PHE A 57 20.84 2.92 4.71
N ASP A 58 20.96 3.34 3.46
CA ASP A 58 20.30 4.56 2.98
C ASP A 58 18.80 4.34 2.87
N TYR A 59 18.05 4.71 3.92
CA TYR A 59 16.58 4.58 3.94
C TYR A 59 15.86 5.59 3.05
N ALA A 60 16.58 6.51 2.38
CA ALA A 60 15.99 7.38 1.37
C ALA A 60 15.37 6.58 0.21
N VAL A 61 15.89 5.40 -0.07
CA VAL A 61 15.34 4.47 -1.06
C VAL A 61 13.91 4.08 -0.68
N ILE A 62 13.68 3.76 0.60
CA ILE A 62 12.34 3.40 1.10
C ILE A 62 11.40 4.59 1.02
N LYS A 63 11.86 5.78 1.42
CA LYS A 63 11.05 7.01 1.32
C LYS A 63 10.61 7.27 -0.11
N LYS A 64 11.55 7.16 -1.05
CA LYS A 64 11.28 7.40 -2.47
C LYS A 64 10.25 6.40 -3.01
N GLN A 65 10.38 5.13 -2.63
CA GLN A 65 9.44 4.10 -3.07
C GLN A 65 8.04 4.33 -2.50
N ILE A 66 7.93 4.68 -1.23
CA ILE A 66 6.62 4.96 -0.62
C ILE A 66 5.95 6.16 -1.29
N ARG A 67 6.70 7.23 -1.57
CA ARG A 67 6.17 8.38 -2.30
C ARG A 67 5.67 8.01 -3.68
N ALA A 68 6.46 7.21 -4.42
CA ALA A 68 6.08 6.76 -5.76
C ALA A 68 4.79 5.92 -5.71
N LEU A 69 4.67 5.04 -4.73
CA LEU A 69 3.45 4.24 -4.53
C LEU A 69 2.25 5.11 -4.17
N CYS A 70 2.43 6.10 -3.29
CA CYS A 70 1.37 7.04 -2.94
C CYS A 70 0.91 7.83 -4.18
N ASP A 71 1.85 8.33 -4.98
CA ASP A 71 1.53 9.09 -6.19
C ASP A 71 0.79 8.25 -7.22
N GLU A 72 1.14 6.98 -7.35
CA GLU A 72 0.47 6.04 -8.26
C GLU A 72 -0.99 5.80 -7.86
N ILE A 73 -1.27 5.72 -6.57
CA ILE A 73 -2.59 5.40 -6.02
C ILE A 73 -3.45 6.66 -5.86
N ASP A 74 -2.81 7.82 -5.70
CA ASP A 74 -3.48 9.07 -5.37
C ASP A 74 -4.55 9.46 -6.38
N GLU A 75 -5.67 9.94 -5.87
CA GLU A 75 -6.82 10.43 -6.65
C GLU A 75 -7.42 9.38 -7.59
N LYS A 76 -7.41 8.11 -7.20
CA LYS A 76 -7.99 7.02 -7.95
C LYS A 76 -9.15 6.37 -7.19
N MET A 77 -10.06 5.76 -7.95
CA MET A 77 -11.00 4.78 -7.41
C MET A 77 -10.26 3.44 -7.30
N LEU A 78 -10.09 2.94 -6.09
CA LEU A 78 -9.35 1.71 -5.85
C LEU A 78 -10.30 0.51 -5.80
N LEU A 79 -10.04 -0.47 -6.64
CA LEU A 79 -10.82 -1.71 -6.68
C LEU A 79 -9.96 -2.91 -6.30
N PRO A 80 -10.44 -3.76 -5.36
CA PRO A 80 -9.72 -4.94 -4.92
C PRO A 80 -9.94 -6.12 -5.87
N ALA A 81 -8.91 -6.45 -6.65
CA ALA A 81 -8.98 -7.56 -7.62
C ALA A 81 -9.21 -8.93 -6.96
N LEU A 82 -8.79 -9.09 -5.70
CA LEU A 82 -8.85 -10.37 -5.00
C LEU A 82 -10.06 -10.49 -4.07
N SER A 83 -10.99 -9.54 -4.12
CA SER A 83 -12.21 -9.63 -3.32
C SER A 83 -13.04 -10.86 -3.76
N PRO A 84 -13.49 -11.71 -2.81
CA PRO A 84 -14.36 -12.83 -3.14
C PRO A 84 -15.79 -12.42 -3.50
N HIS A 85 -16.14 -11.14 -3.31
CA HIS A 85 -17.51 -10.64 -3.49
C HIS A 85 -17.64 -9.60 -4.59
N LEU A 86 -16.54 -9.20 -5.24
CA LEU A 86 -16.53 -8.16 -6.27
C LEU A 86 -16.07 -8.75 -7.60
N ASN A 87 -16.84 -8.54 -8.65
CA ASN A 87 -16.41 -8.83 -10.02
C ASN A 87 -16.08 -7.53 -10.73
N ILE A 88 -14.96 -7.52 -11.45
CA ILE A 88 -14.52 -6.36 -12.21
C ILE A 88 -14.55 -6.72 -13.69
N LEU A 89 -15.29 -5.96 -14.46
CA LEU A 89 -15.51 -6.21 -15.91
C LEU A 89 -15.04 -4.99 -16.71
N GLU A 90 -14.56 -5.26 -17.91
CA GLU A 90 -14.29 -4.24 -18.92
C GLU A 90 -15.39 -4.36 -20.00
N GLU A 91 -16.20 -3.33 -20.16
CA GLU A 91 -17.36 -3.37 -21.05
C GLU A 91 -17.67 -1.97 -21.57
N ASP A 92 -17.81 -1.82 -22.89
CA ASP A 92 -18.21 -0.56 -23.54
C ASP A 92 -17.39 0.66 -23.11
N ASP A 93 -16.05 0.51 -23.08
CA ASP A 93 -15.10 1.55 -22.66
C ASP A 93 -15.19 1.94 -21.18
N TYR A 94 -15.89 1.14 -20.36
CA TYR A 94 -15.98 1.34 -18.92
C TYR A 94 -15.33 0.20 -18.15
N THR A 95 -14.78 0.52 -16.97
CA THR A 95 -14.47 -0.48 -15.96
C THR A 95 -15.67 -0.57 -15.03
N ILE A 96 -16.26 -1.76 -14.92
CA ILE A 96 -17.49 -1.96 -14.17
C ILE A 96 -17.21 -2.82 -12.96
N ALA A 97 -17.54 -2.29 -11.77
CA ALA A 97 -17.52 -3.06 -10.52
C ALA A 97 -18.92 -3.64 -10.29
N VAL A 98 -19.01 -4.96 -10.17
CA VAL A 98 -20.26 -5.66 -9.91
C VAL A 98 -20.26 -6.19 -8.50
N PHE A 99 -21.15 -5.68 -7.67
CA PHE A 99 -21.32 -6.09 -6.28
C PHE A 99 -22.80 -6.31 -6.00
N ASN A 100 -23.12 -7.50 -5.48
CA ASN A 100 -24.51 -7.86 -5.10
C ASN A 100 -25.53 -7.56 -6.20
N GLY A 101 -25.15 -7.84 -7.47
CA GLY A 101 -26.01 -7.60 -8.62
C GLY A 101 -26.06 -6.15 -9.10
N GLU A 102 -25.44 -5.23 -8.40
CA GLU A 102 -25.35 -3.83 -8.81
C GLU A 102 -24.11 -3.58 -9.64
N ARG A 103 -24.26 -2.82 -10.72
CA ARG A 103 -23.19 -2.52 -11.67
C ARG A 103 -22.79 -1.06 -11.52
N ILE A 104 -21.52 -0.82 -11.18
CA ILE A 104 -21.00 0.54 -11.00
C ILE A 104 -19.98 0.81 -12.11
N PRO A 105 -20.32 1.65 -13.09
CA PRO A 105 -19.41 1.97 -14.19
C PRO A 105 -18.48 3.12 -13.79
N PHE A 106 -17.20 2.98 -14.18
CA PHE A 106 -16.19 4.02 -14.03
C PHE A 106 -15.46 4.20 -15.35
N LEU A 107 -14.93 5.40 -15.58
CA LEU A 107 -13.96 5.58 -16.67
C LEU A 107 -12.67 4.88 -16.29
N PRO A 108 -12.03 4.13 -17.19
CA PRO A 108 -10.78 3.42 -16.88
C PRO A 108 -9.68 4.32 -16.32
N ARG A 109 -9.63 5.58 -16.75
CA ARG A 109 -8.62 6.54 -16.26
C ARG A 109 -8.77 6.88 -14.77
N ASP A 110 -9.96 6.69 -14.21
CA ASP A 110 -10.26 7.02 -12.81
C ASP A 110 -10.04 5.84 -11.85
N VAL A 111 -9.81 4.66 -12.40
CA VAL A 111 -9.73 3.41 -11.63
C VAL A 111 -8.30 2.88 -11.57
N LEU A 112 -7.92 2.39 -10.40
CA LEU A 112 -6.73 1.56 -10.25
C LEU A 112 -7.14 0.25 -9.58
N ILE A 113 -6.87 -0.86 -10.24
CA ILE A 113 -7.16 -2.19 -9.74
C ILE A 113 -5.92 -2.70 -9.01
N LEU A 114 -6.06 -3.01 -7.72
CA LEU A 114 -4.96 -3.47 -6.88
C LEU A 114 -5.09 -4.95 -6.55
N PRO A 115 -3.96 -5.67 -6.39
CA PRO A 115 -3.98 -7.09 -6.01
C PRO A 115 -4.18 -7.25 -4.50
N ILE A 116 -5.29 -6.77 -4.00
CA ILE A 116 -5.69 -6.80 -2.60
C ILE A 116 -7.08 -7.42 -2.46
N ALA A 117 -7.40 -7.94 -1.29
CA ALA A 117 -8.68 -8.59 -1.04
C ALA A 117 -9.78 -7.60 -0.63
N ASN A 118 -9.41 -6.41 -0.18
CA ASN A 118 -10.34 -5.37 0.25
C ASN A 118 -9.62 -4.03 0.30
N THR A 119 -10.35 -2.94 0.27
CA THR A 119 -9.76 -1.59 0.38
C THR A 119 -9.76 -1.12 1.84
N THR A 120 -9.00 -1.82 2.65
CA THR A 120 -8.85 -1.58 4.08
C THR A 120 -7.41 -1.16 4.41
N VAL A 121 -7.21 -0.53 5.58
CA VAL A 121 -5.86 -0.16 6.03
C VAL A 121 -4.97 -1.40 6.20
N GLU A 122 -5.54 -2.52 6.63
CA GLU A 122 -4.82 -3.79 6.76
C GLU A 122 -4.26 -4.25 5.41
N GLU A 123 -5.09 -4.24 4.38
CA GLU A 123 -4.69 -4.66 3.04
C GLU A 123 -3.74 -3.66 2.38
N PHE A 124 -3.94 -2.36 2.58
CA PHE A 124 -3.03 -1.36 2.08
C PHE A 124 -1.66 -1.48 2.75
N SER A 125 -1.60 -1.69 4.06
CA SER A 125 -0.34 -1.90 4.77
C SER A 125 0.42 -3.10 4.20
N HIS A 126 -0.28 -4.18 3.94
CA HIS A 126 0.29 -5.39 3.36
C HIS A 126 0.79 -5.15 1.93
N TYR A 127 0.02 -4.44 1.13
CA TYR A 127 0.40 -4.08 -0.24
C TYR A 127 1.68 -3.25 -0.27
N PHE A 128 1.76 -2.21 0.56
CA PHE A 128 2.95 -1.37 0.67
C PHE A 128 4.15 -2.17 1.16
N LEU A 129 3.96 -3.02 2.17
CA LEU A 129 5.02 -3.87 2.69
C LEU A 129 5.58 -4.79 1.60
N ASN A 130 4.73 -5.45 0.83
CA ASN A 130 5.16 -6.33 -0.25
C ASN A 130 5.94 -5.57 -1.33
N LYS A 131 5.54 -4.37 -1.66
CA LYS A 131 6.26 -3.52 -2.61
C LYS A 131 7.63 -3.12 -2.08
N ILE A 132 7.73 -2.76 -0.81
CA ILE A 132 9.00 -2.41 -0.15
C ILE A 132 9.92 -3.63 -0.11
N LEU A 133 9.40 -4.79 0.24
CA LEU A 133 10.18 -6.04 0.30
C LEU A 133 10.69 -6.49 -1.07
N SER A 134 10.08 -6.04 -2.16
CA SER A 134 10.54 -6.36 -3.51
C SER A 134 11.69 -5.45 -3.99
N ILE A 135 12.03 -4.41 -3.24
CA ILE A 135 13.12 -3.51 -3.61
C ILE A 135 14.46 -4.20 -3.36
N LYS A 136 15.28 -4.28 -4.41
CA LYS A 136 16.60 -4.93 -4.32
C LYS A 136 17.48 -4.30 -3.25
N ALA A 137 17.49 -2.98 -3.15
CA ALA A 137 18.27 -2.26 -2.13
C ALA A 137 17.87 -2.65 -0.70
N VAL A 138 16.60 -3.01 -0.47
CA VAL A 138 16.12 -3.49 0.83
C VAL A 138 16.57 -4.93 1.06
N THR A 139 16.42 -5.81 0.07
CA THR A 139 16.79 -7.22 0.20
C THR A 139 18.30 -7.45 0.28
N ASP A 140 19.11 -6.52 -0.26
CA ASP A 140 20.56 -6.60 -0.24
C ASP A 140 21.15 -6.15 1.12
N HIS A 141 20.33 -5.62 2.02
CA HIS A 141 20.75 -5.18 3.35
C HIS A 141 20.27 -6.14 4.44
N ASP A 142 21.01 -6.21 5.54
CA ASP A 142 20.68 -7.06 6.68
C ASP A 142 19.60 -6.43 7.55
N ILE A 143 18.40 -6.30 6.96
CA ILE A 143 17.24 -5.71 7.63
C ILE A 143 16.56 -6.77 8.48
N GLN A 144 16.38 -6.48 9.77
CA GLN A 144 15.80 -7.41 10.75
C GLN A 144 14.28 -7.35 10.76
N ALA A 145 13.68 -6.16 10.57
CA ALA A 145 12.23 -5.98 10.61
C ALA A 145 11.80 -4.75 9.83
N ILE A 146 10.65 -4.82 9.18
CA ILE A 146 9.97 -3.70 8.54
C ILE A 146 8.50 -3.72 8.96
N THR A 147 8.00 -2.56 9.37
CA THR A 147 6.59 -2.35 9.71
C THR A 147 6.03 -1.22 8.86
N VAL A 148 4.88 -1.45 8.24
CA VAL A 148 4.15 -0.42 7.47
C VAL A 148 2.80 -0.18 8.14
N LYS A 149 2.45 1.09 8.31
CA LYS A 149 1.18 1.51 8.93
C LYS A 149 0.42 2.42 7.97
#